data_18a4bc1ee9614a0130f2a514a028c281
#
_entry.id   18a4bc1ee9614a0130f2a514a028c281
#
_cell.length_a   1.000
_cell.length_b   1.000
_cell.length_c   1.000
_cell.angle_alpha   90.00
_cell.angle_beta   90.00
_cell.angle_gamma   90.00
#
_symmetry.space_group_name_H-M   'P 1'
#
loop_
_entity.id
_entity.type
_entity.pdbx_description
1 polymer ?
#
loop_
_entity_poly.entity_id
_entity_poly.type
_entity_poly.pdbx_seq_one_letter_code
_entity_poly.pdbx_strand_id
1 'polypeptide(L)' 'MGDVEVFQLKKDNHIVTFRLDGNNVPSVIEVGVGFVGENHKFDSWPIDLARNMWKNKVYEGYRQYP' A
#
# COMPACT_ATOMS: atom_id res chain seq x y z
N MET A 1 0.66 -22.35 2.29
CA MET A 1 1.64 -21.26 2.32
C MET A 1 1.00 -20.00 1.81
N GLY A 2 1.08 -18.96 2.59
CA GLY A 2 0.59 -17.68 2.16
C GLY A 2 1.67 -16.89 1.43
N ASP A 3 1.31 -16.32 0.31
CA ASP A 3 2.17 -15.41 -0.39
C ASP A 3 1.83 -13.99 0.03
N VAL A 4 2.84 -13.16 0.16
CA VAL A 4 2.64 -11.74 0.42
C VAL A 4 2.61 -11.03 -0.91
N GLU A 5 1.52 -10.32 -1.18
CA GLU A 5 1.39 -9.49 -2.36
C GLU A 5 1.68 -8.05 -1.98
N VAL A 6 2.51 -7.40 -2.78
CA VAL A 6 2.90 -6.02 -2.54
C VAL A 6 2.54 -5.18 -3.74
N PHE A 7 1.83 -4.10 -3.47
CA PHE A 7 1.45 -3.12 -4.50
C PHE A 7 1.97 -1.77 -4.07
N GLN A 8 2.58 -1.04 -4.99
CA GLN A 8 3.12 0.27 -4.70
C GLN A 8 2.61 1.31 -5.67
N LEU A 9 2.35 2.50 -5.13
CA LEU A 9 2.03 3.67 -5.93
C LEU A 9 3.08 4.72 -5.67
N LYS A 10 3.50 5.41 -6.71
CA LYS A 10 4.54 6.41 -6.62
C LYS A 10 4.12 7.70 -7.31
N LYS A 11 4.45 8.81 -6.67
CA LYS A 11 4.34 10.13 -7.26
C LYS A 11 5.55 10.92 -6.82
N ASP A 12 6.36 11.40 -7.76
CA ASP A 12 7.64 12.05 -7.49
C ASP A 12 8.53 11.12 -6.66
N ASN A 13 8.92 11.51 -5.46
CA ASN A 13 9.73 10.69 -4.56
C ASN A 13 8.91 10.03 -3.47
N HIS A 14 7.59 10.17 -3.50
CA HIS A 14 6.72 9.65 -2.47
C HIS A 14 6.14 8.31 -2.88
N ILE A 15 6.21 7.34 -1.98
CA ILE A 15 5.72 5.98 -2.25
C ILE A 15 4.70 5.61 -1.19
N VAL A 16 3.62 4.98 -1.64
CA VAL A 16 2.64 4.34 -0.78
C VAL A 16 2.67 2.86 -1.09
N THR A 17 2.96 2.04 -0.09
CA THR A 17 3.06 0.59 -0.24
C THR A 17 1.89 -0.08 0.43
N PHE A 18 1.24 -0.97 -0.30
CA PHE A 18 0.14 -1.79 0.21
C PHE A 18 0.61 -3.24 0.24
N ARG A 19 0.59 -3.85 1.41
CA ARG A 19 1.07 -5.21 1.57
C ARG A 19 -0.05 -6.10 2.08
N LEU A 20 -0.42 -7.07 1.26
CA LEU A 20 -1.48 -8.02 1.58
C LEU A 20 -0.84 -9.36 1.93
N ASP A 21 -1.06 -9.80 3.16
CA ASP A 21 -0.59 -11.10 3.60
C ASP A 21 -1.65 -12.16 3.32
N GLY A 22 -1.30 -13.12 2.47
CA GLY A 22 -2.22 -14.19 2.08
C GLY A 22 -2.60 -15.14 3.21
N ASN A 23 -1.88 -15.09 4.33
CA ASN A 23 -2.18 -15.93 5.50
C ASN A 23 -3.25 -15.33 6.39
N ASN A 24 -3.53 -14.06 6.23
CA ASN A 24 -4.50 -13.37 7.07
C ASN A 24 -5.86 -13.36 6.41
N VAL A 25 -6.89 -13.25 7.24
CA VAL A 25 -8.24 -12.98 6.73
C VAL A 25 -8.17 -11.67 5.95
N PRO A 26 -8.69 -11.63 4.72
CA PRO A 26 -8.54 -10.45 3.85
C PRO A 26 -9.40 -9.27 4.26
N SER A 27 -9.44 -8.97 5.55
CA SER A 27 -10.15 -7.81 6.09
C SER A 27 -9.20 -6.68 6.45
N VAL A 28 -7.89 -6.96 6.47
CA VAL A 28 -6.88 -6.01 6.90
C VAL A 28 -5.71 -6.04 5.92
N ILE A 29 -5.17 -4.87 5.63
CA ILE A 29 -4.00 -4.72 4.77
C ILE A 29 -3.01 -3.79 5.47
N GLU A 30 -1.72 -4.05 5.29
CA GLU A 30 -0.70 -3.18 5.83
C GLU A 30 -0.37 -2.08 4.83
N VAL A 31 -0.33 -0.85 5.30
CA VAL A 31 -0.05 0.32 4.45
C VAL A 31 1.15 1.06 5.02
N GLY A 32 2.13 1.32 4.17
CA GLY A 32 3.30 2.10 4.52
C GLY A 32 3.44 3.29 3.59
N VAL A 33 3.81 4.44 4.16
CA VAL A 33 3.95 5.69 3.41
C VAL A 33 5.33 6.27 3.72
N GLY A 34 6.01 6.76 2.69
CA GLY A 34 7.31 7.38 2.88
C GLY A 34 7.92 7.80 1.56
N PHE A 35 9.18 8.19 1.61
CA PHE A 35 9.93 8.59 0.43
C PHE A 35 10.81 7.45 -0.07
N VAL A 36 11.17 7.54 -1.34
CA VAL A 36 12.08 6.56 -1.95
C VAL A 36 13.38 6.52 -1.16
N GLY A 37 13.82 5.31 -0.81
CA GLY A 37 15.07 5.10 -0.08
C GLY A 37 14.94 5.14 1.43
N GLU A 38 13.75 5.43 1.95
CA GLU A 38 13.51 5.42 3.39
C GLU A 38 12.89 4.11 3.84
N ASN A 39 13.07 3.80 5.13
CA ASN A 39 12.35 2.70 5.75
C ASN A 39 10.94 3.19 6.09
N HIS A 40 9.95 2.48 5.60
CA HIS A 40 8.55 2.84 5.83
C HIS A 40 8.01 2.11 7.04
N LYS A 41 7.24 2.81 7.86
CA LYS A 41 6.45 2.20 8.91
C LYS A 41 5.13 1.73 8.31
N PHE A 42 4.74 0.53 8.67
CA PHE A 42 3.49 -0.04 8.20
C PHE A 42 2.46 -0.06 9.31
N ASP A 43 1.26 0.38 8.99
CA ASP A 43 0.11 0.33 9.87
C ASP A 43 -0.94 -0.60 9.28
N SER A 44 -1.69 -1.25 10.15
CA SER A 44 -2.79 -2.10 9.71
C SER A 44 -4.03 -1.26 9.45
N TRP A 45 -4.63 -1.46 8.30
CA TRP A 45 -5.83 -0.71 7.88
C TRP A 45 -6.92 -1.68 7.49
N PRO A 46 -8.19 -1.38 7.80
CA PRO A 46 -9.30 -2.13 7.20
C PRO A 46 -9.20 -2.05 5.69
N ILE A 47 -9.49 -3.16 5.02
CA ILE A 47 -9.31 -3.24 3.57
C ILE A 47 -10.13 -2.20 2.81
N ASP A 48 -11.32 -1.87 3.32
CA ASP A 48 -12.17 -0.87 2.66
C ASP A 48 -11.51 0.51 2.67
N LEU A 49 -10.90 0.88 3.79
CA LEU A 49 -10.19 2.15 3.90
C LEU A 49 -8.94 2.15 3.03
N ALA A 50 -8.24 1.02 2.97
CA ALA A 50 -7.06 0.91 2.12
C ALA A 50 -7.43 1.04 0.64
N ARG A 51 -8.55 0.46 0.22
CA ARG A 51 -9.05 0.59 -1.15
C ARG A 51 -9.39 2.04 -1.48
N ASN A 52 -10.02 2.74 -0.55
CA ASN A 52 -10.33 4.15 -0.74
C ASN A 52 -9.04 4.97 -0.85
N MET A 53 -8.06 4.68 -0.02
CA MET A 53 -6.77 5.35 -0.12
C MET A 53 -6.13 5.11 -1.47
N TRP A 54 -6.16 3.87 -1.97
CA TRP A 54 -5.61 3.53 -3.28
C TRP A 54 -6.27 4.39 -4.37
N LYS A 55 -7.60 4.43 -4.38
CA LYS A 55 -8.35 5.21 -5.38
C LYS A 55 -8.00 6.69 -5.29
N ASN A 56 -7.93 7.22 -4.08
CA ASN A 56 -7.61 8.62 -3.88
C ASN A 56 -6.20 8.96 -4.38
N LYS A 57 -5.24 8.08 -4.10
CA LYS A 57 -3.87 8.28 -4.55
C LYS A 57 -3.76 8.25 -6.06
N VAL A 58 -4.42 7.30 -6.70
CA VAL A 58 -4.47 7.23 -8.16
C VAL A 58 -5.08 8.49 -8.74
N TYR A 59 -6.15 8.97 -8.12
CA TYR A 59 -6.81 10.19 -8.55
C TYR A 59 -5.90 11.41 -8.41
N GLU A 60 -5.05 11.42 -7.39
CA GLU A 60 -4.08 12.50 -7.15
C GLU A 60 -2.89 12.47 -8.11
N GLY A 61 -2.76 11.44 -8.90
CA GLY A 61 -1.69 11.33 -9.87
C GLY A 61 -0.61 10.30 -9.54
N TYR A 62 -0.78 9.52 -8.48
CA TYR A 62 0.12 8.43 -8.19
C TYR A 62 -0.04 7.34 -9.24
N ARG A 63 1.07 6.73 -9.62
CA ARG A 63 1.08 5.65 -10.60
C ARG A 63 1.65 4.39 -9.99
N GLN A 64 1.19 3.25 -10.51
CA GLN A 64 1.69 1.98 -10.07
C GLN A 64 3.21 1.90 -10.29
N TYR A 65 3.90 1.50 -9.24
CA TYR A 65 5.37 1.40 -9.25
C TYR A 65 5.73 -0.06 -9.24
N PRO A 66 6.49 -0.53 -10.23
CA PRO A 66 6.88 -1.94 -10.33
C PRO A 66 7.85 -2.37 -9.27
#